data_b41e6ab920ad2f1505b70c898d6f6b66
#
_entry.id   b41e6ab920ad2f1505b70c898d6f6b66
#
_cell.length_a   1.000
_cell.length_b   1.000
_cell.length_c   1.000
_cell.angle_alpha   90.00
_cell.angle_beta   90.00
_cell.angle_gamma   90.00
#
_symmetry.space_group_name_H-M   'P 1'
#
loop_
_entity.id
_entity.type
_entity.pdbx_description
1 polymer ?
#
loop_
_entity_poly.entity_id
_entity_poly.type
_entity_poly.pdbx_seq_one_letter_code
_entity_poly.pdbx_strand_id
1 'polypeptide(L)'
;MERFKEKIWLSSPTMHGPELEYVKEAYEMNWMSTVGMNIDEIERLVCEKIGCKYAVALSTGTAALHMAVKLAGVKSGDKVFCSDMTFDATVNPVVYECGVPIFIDTEYDTWNMDPTALEKAFELYPEVKLVVVAHLYGTPGKIDEIKKICDAHGAKIIEDAAESLGATYKGVQTGIFGDFNAISFNGNKIITGSSGGMLLTDSLEDANKVRKWSTQSREDAPWYQHEEIGYNYRMSNVIAGVVRGQLPYLEEHIAQKKAIYMRYKEGFKDLPVKMNPYDEKNSEPNFWLSCMIIDEKAMCRQVRGEQEALYVSEPGKTCPTEILEKLASYNAEGRPIWKPMHMQPIYRMNAFITREGNGRAKTNAYIAGGAKGIDGNPLDVGMDIFHRGLCLPSDNKMTAEQQDRIIEIIRSCF
;
A
#
# COMPACT_ATOMS: atom_id res chain seq x y z
N MET A 1 -30.81 -15.60 1.84
CA MET A 1 -30.20 -15.14 0.54
C MET A 1 -29.48 -16.33 -0.09
N GLU A 2 -29.50 -16.44 -1.42
CA GLU A 2 -28.73 -17.46 -2.14
C GLU A 2 -27.25 -17.09 -2.20
N ARG A 3 -26.36 -18.11 -2.29
CA ARG A 3 -24.93 -17.91 -2.54
C ARG A 3 -24.70 -17.34 -3.94
N PHE A 4 -23.68 -16.47 -4.11
CA PHE A 4 -23.27 -16.00 -5.43
C PHE A 4 -22.78 -17.19 -6.28
N LYS A 5 -23.23 -17.27 -7.52
CA LYS A 5 -22.82 -18.33 -8.48
C LYS A 5 -21.32 -18.22 -8.79
N GLU A 6 -20.87 -17.01 -9.05
CA GLU A 6 -19.46 -16.69 -9.28
C GLU A 6 -18.88 -16.01 -8.03
N LYS A 7 -17.59 -16.17 -7.82
CA LYS A 7 -16.90 -15.53 -6.69
C LYS A 7 -16.86 -14.02 -6.89
N ILE A 8 -17.30 -13.29 -5.89
CA ILE A 8 -17.07 -11.85 -5.81
C ILE A 8 -15.71 -11.62 -5.17
N TRP A 9 -14.78 -11.07 -5.93
CA TRP A 9 -13.42 -10.85 -5.49
C TRP A 9 -13.26 -9.57 -4.68
N LEU A 10 -12.20 -9.51 -3.87
CA LEU A 10 -11.79 -8.28 -3.20
C LEU A 10 -11.36 -7.22 -4.23
N SER A 11 -10.45 -7.58 -5.11
CA SER A 11 -10.00 -6.79 -6.25
C SER A 11 -9.27 -7.73 -7.21
N SER A 12 -9.77 -7.85 -8.43
CA SER A 12 -9.19 -8.72 -9.45
C SER A 12 -8.89 -7.93 -10.73
N PRO A 13 -7.99 -8.42 -11.60
CA PRO A 13 -7.70 -7.77 -12.87
C PRO A 13 -8.94 -7.54 -13.73
N THR A 14 -9.04 -6.37 -14.36
CA THR A 14 -10.06 -6.05 -15.36
C THR A 14 -9.36 -5.78 -16.68
N MET A 15 -9.56 -6.67 -17.66
CA MET A 15 -8.94 -6.57 -18.99
C MET A 15 -9.86 -5.86 -19.98
N HIS A 16 -9.28 -5.08 -20.89
CA HIS A 16 -10.00 -4.25 -21.85
C HIS A 16 -9.79 -4.66 -23.33
N GLY A 17 -8.76 -5.48 -23.60
CA GLY A 17 -8.44 -5.98 -24.95
C GLY A 17 -7.11 -5.48 -25.50
N PRO A 18 -6.77 -4.16 -25.41
CA PRO A 18 -5.49 -3.65 -25.93
C PRO A 18 -4.25 -4.32 -25.32
N GLU A 19 -4.36 -4.84 -24.10
CA GLU A 19 -3.28 -5.57 -23.43
C GLU A 19 -2.82 -6.76 -24.26
N LEU A 20 -3.77 -7.52 -24.80
CA LEU A 20 -3.46 -8.69 -25.62
C LEU A 20 -2.79 -8.32 -26.94
N GLU A 21 -3.18 -7.18 -27.54
CA GLU A 21 -2.56 -6.68 -28.77
C GLU A 21 -1.08 -6.34 -28.56
N TYR A 22 -0.73 -5.63 -27.46
CA TYR A 22 0.66 -5.31 -27.14
C TYR A 22 1.49 -6.55 -26.78
N VAL A 23 0.89 -7.55 -26.12
CA VAL A 23 1.55 -8.84 -25.86
C VAL A 23 1.82 -9.58 -27.18
N LYS A 24 0.86 -9.58 -28.10
CA LYS A 24 0.98 -10.20 -29.43
C LYS A 24 2.05 -9.49 -30.27
N GLU A 25 2.07 -8.16 -30.27
CA GLU A 25 3.10 -7.36 -30.93
C GLU A 25 4.50 -7.72 -30.43
N ALA A 26 4.68 -7.81 -29.10
CA ALA A 26 5.95 -8.21 -28.49
C ALA A 26 6.40 -9.61 -28.95
N TYR A 27 5.45 -10.55 -29.06
CA TYR A 27 5.70 -11.91 -29.55
C TYR A 27 6.08 -11.94 -31.04
N GLU A 28 5.33 -11.25 -31.89
CA GLU A 28 5.56 -11.22 -33.33
C GLU A 28 6.89 -10.54 -33.71
N MET A 29 7.27 -9.51 -32.96
CA MET A 29 8.54 -8.80 -33.15
C MET A 29 9.72 -9.48 -32.43
N ASN A 30 9.49 -10.59 -31.75
CA ASN A 30 10.49 -11.32 -30.94
C ASN A 30 11.13 -10.48 -29.81
N TRP A 31 10.40 -9.51 -29.26
CA TRP A 31 10.80 -8.70 -28.09
C TRP A 31 10.29 -9.33 -26.78
N MET A 32 10.60 -10.61 -26.58
CA MET A 32 10.16 -11.43 -25.43
C MET A 32 11.20 -11.42 -24.30
N SER A 33 11.75 -10.24 -23.98
CA SER A 33 12.80 -10.07 -22.98
C SER A 33 12.58 -8.81 -22.13
N THR A 34 13.61 -8.37 -21.42
CA THR A 34 13.62 -7.15 -20.60
C THR A 34 14.04 -5.90 -21.38
N VAL A 35 13.88 -5.94 -22.70
CA VAL A 35 14.12 -4.83 -23.65
C VAL A 35 12.94 -4.77 -24.61
N GLY A 36 12.51 -3.60 -25.01
CA GLY A 36 11.47 -3.42 -26.03
C GLY A 36 10.63 -2.17 -25.85
N MET A 37 9.91 -1.84 -26.91
CA MET A 37 9.15 -0.60 -27.05
C MET A 37 8.08 -0.41 -25.97
N ASN A 38 7.44 -1.51 -25.47
CA ASN A 38 6.44 -1.38 -24.42
C ASN A 38 7.04 -0.84 -23.13
N ILE A 39 8.28 -1.22 -22.81
CA ILE A 39 8.98 -0.74 -21.62
C ILE A 39 9.24 0.78 -21.74
N ASP A 40 9.78 1.21 -22.86
CA ASP A 40 10.09 2.63 -23.10
C ASP A 40 8.80 3.48 -23.07
N GLU A 41 7.74 2.97 -23.68
CA GLU A 41 6.46 3.66 -23.76
C GLU A 41 5.75 3.77 -22.39
N ILE A 42 5.77 2.73 -21.57
CA ILE A 42 5.16 2.85 -20.23
C ILE A 42 5.97 3.77 -19.29
N GLU A 43 7.30 3.80 -19.40
CA GLU A 43 8.12 4.76 -18.66
C GLU A 43 7.72 6.19 -19.05
N ARG A 44 7.57 6.48 -20.34
CA ARG A 44 7.12 7.78 -20.85
C ARG A 44 5.69 8.13 -20.39
N LEU A 45 4.74 7.22 -20.57
CA LEU A 45 3.32 7.43 -20.22
C LEU A 45 3.13 7.63 -18.71
N VAL A 46 3.86 6.90 -17.87
CA VAL A 46 3.81 7.08 -16.42
C VAL A 46 4.39 8.44 -16.04
N CYS A 47 5.51 8.88 -16.63
CA CYS A 47 6.04 10.21 -16.38
C CYS A 47 5.03 11.32 -16.73
N GLU A 48 4.37 11.19 -17.88
CA GLU A 48 3.35 12.17 -18.30
C GLU A 48 2.14 12.18 -17.36
N LYS A 49 1.68 10.99 -16.93
CA LYS A 49 0.50 10.87 -16.10
C LYS A 49 0.73 11.31 -14.65
N ILE A 50 1.86 10.97 -14.08
CA ILE A 50 2.19 11.24 -12.67
C ILE A 50 2.85 12.62 -12.51
N GLY A 51 3.61 13.06 -13.51
CA GLY A 51 4.32 14.35 -13.50
C GLY A 51 5.76 14.25 -12.96
N CYS A 52 6.36 13.05 -12.90
CA CYS A 52 7.77 12.85 -12.60
C CYS A 52 8.64 13.01 -13.87
N LYS A 53 9.94 13.27 -13.69
CA LYS A 53 10.86 13.41 -14.83
C LYS A 53 11.32 12.06 -15.40
N TYR A 54 11.53 11.08 -14.54
CA TYR A 54 12.05 9.77 -14.91
C TYR A 54 11.29 8.65 -14.19
N ALA A 55 10.98 7.61 -14.94
CA ALA A 55 10.44 6.36 -14.46
C ALA A 55 11.35 5.20 -14.89
N VAL A 56 11.53 4.21 -14.04
CA VAL A 56 12.29 3.00 -14.35
C VAL A 56 11.42 1.79 -14.11
N ALA A 57 11.04 1.11 -15.18
CA ALA A 57 10.20 -0.08 -15.12
C ALA A 57 10.96 -1.28 -14.53
N LEU A 58 10.40 -1.88 -13.49
CA LEU A 58 10.99 -2.96 -12.70
C LEU A 58 10.04 -4.14 -12.59
N SER A 59 10.55 -5.28 -12.21
CA SER A 59 9.81 -6.55 -12.16
C SER A 59 8.67 -6.56 -11.13
N THR A 60 8.76 -5.74 -10.08
CA THR A 60 7.75 -5.64 -9.01
C THR A 60 7.84 -4.29 -8.29
N GLY A 61 6.78 -3.89 -7.56
CA GLY A 61 6.83 -2.75 -6.65
C GLY A 61 7.88 -2.94 -5.54
N THR A 62 8.06 -4.17 -5.04
CA THR A 62 9.11 -4.49 -4.06
C THR A 62 10.51 -4.22 -4.61
N ALA A 63 10.76 -4.56 -5.89
CA ALA A 63 12.03 -4.24 -6.55
C ALA A 63 12.23 -2.71 -6.67
N ALA A 64 11.16 -1.95 -6.93
CA ALA A 64 11.23 -0.50 -6.97
C ALA A 64 11.56 0.10 -5.59
N LEU A 65 10.90 -0.37 -4.53
CA LEU A 65 11.20 0.03 -3.16
C LEU A 65 12.64 -0.35 -2.75
N HIS A 66 13.11 -1.54 -3.15
CA HIS A 66 14.49 -1.95 -2.86
C HIS A 66 15.50 -1.03 -3.53
N MET A 67 15.28 -0.69 -4.80
CA MET A 67 16.15 0.27 -5.49
C MET A 67 16.09 1.66 -4.84
N ALA A 68 14.93 2.10 -4.35
CA ALA A 68 14.79 3.34 -3.61
C ALA A 68 15.60 3.34 -2.30
N VAL A 69 15.51 2.27 -1.51
CA VAL A 69 16.28 2.13 -0.26
C VAL A 69 17.79 2.10 -0.53
N LYS A 70 18.20 1.40 -1.59
CA LYS A 70 19.60 1.35 -2.02
C LYS A 70 20.12 2.71 -2.50
N LEU A 71 19.31 3.48 -3.27
CA LEU A 71 19.62 4.87 -3.66
C LEU A 71 19.71 5.80 -2.45
N ALA A 72 18.86 5.60 -1.45
CA ALA A 72 18.93 6.37 -0.20
C ALA A 72 20.22 6.11 0.58
N GLY A 73 20.95 5.05 0.26
CA GLY A 73 22.27 4.75 0.80
C GLY A 73 22.23 4.05 2.16
N VAL A 74 21.15 3.34 2.47
CA VAL A 74 21.01 2.55 3.71
C VAL A 74 22.16 1.55 3.83
N LYS A 75 22.74 1.45 5.01
CA LYS A 75 23.82 0.54 5.38
C LYS A 75 23.44 -0.30 6.57
N SER A 76 24.22 -1.35 6.80
CA SER A 76 24.02 -2.23 7.95
C SER A 76 23.96 -1.47 9.28
N GLY A 77 22.85 -1.62 9.99
CA GLY A 77 22.59 -0.99 11.28
C GLY A 77 21.96 0.40 11.21
N ASP A 78 21.83 1.00 10.03
CA ASP A 78 21.12 2.26 9.88
C ASP A 78 19.64 2.11 10.26
N LYS A 79 19.15 3.02 11.09
CA LYS A 79 17.76 3.06 11.49
C LYS A 79 16.95 3.82 10.43
N VAL A 80 15.76 3.29 10.11
CA VAL A 80 14.85 3.85 9.11
C VAL A 80 13.44 3.91 9.70
N PHE A 81 12.79 5.06 9.65
CA PHE A 81 11.38 5.16 10.01
C PHE A 81 10.49 4.61 8.90
N CYS A 82 9.55 3.77 9.26
CA CYS A 82 8.63 3.12 8.32
C CYS A 82 7.19 3.25 8.80
N SER A 83 6.26 3.44 7.88
CA SER A 83 4.83 3.30 8.18
C SER A 83 4.56 1.96 8.83
N ASP A 84 3.78 1.96 9.90
CA ASP A 84 3.41 0.75 10.63
C ASP A 84 2.24 0.00 9.98
N MET A 85 1.19 0.72 9.60
CA MET A 85 0.10 0.16 8.80
C MET A 85 0.44 0.20 7.32
N THR A 86 1.03 -0.89 6.85
CA THR A 86 1.42 -1.04 5.45
C THR A 86 1.55 -2.52 5.07
N PHE A 87 1.72 -2.78 3.78
CA PHE A 87 2.13 -4.09 3.31
C PHE A 87 3.63 -4.30 3.58
N ASP A 88 4.01 -5.53 3.86
CA ASP A 88 5.38 -5.92 4.26
C ASP A 88 6.47 -5.48 3.24
N ALA A 89 6.10 -5.37 1.96
CA ALA A 89 7.01 -4.91 0.91
C ALA A 89 7.52 -3.47 1.09
N THR A 90 6.84 -2.62 1.86
CA THR A 90 7.31 -1.28 2.24
C THR A 90 8.56 -1.35 3.14
N VAL A 91 8.65 -2.38 3.96
CA VAL A 91 9.65 -2.51 5.03
C VAL A 91 10.79 -3.46 4.67
N ASN A 92 10.48 -4.59 4.03
CA ASN A 92 11.46 -5.62 3.66
C ASN A 92 12.73 -5.07 2.98
N PRO A 93 12.65 -4.10 2.04
CA PRO A 93 13.83 -3.51 1.42
C PRO A 93 14.83 -2.89 2.39
N VAL A 94 14.37 -2.31 3.49
CA VAL A 94 15.24 -1.80 4.56
C VAL A 94 16.07 -2.95 5.17
N VAL A 95 15.42 -4.08 5.40
CA VAL A 95 16.09 -5.28 5.95
C VAL A 95 16.99 -5.95 4.91
N TYR A 96 16.65 -5.90 3.61
CA TYR A 96 17.54 -6.42 2.55
C TYR A 96 18.90 -5.69 2.54
N GLU A 97 18.91 -4.38 2.81
CA GLU A 97 20.15 -3.58 2.95
C GLU A 97 20.70 -3.62 4.40
N CYS A 98 20.24 -4.56 5.24
CA CYS A 98 20.64 -4.72 6.63
C CYS A 98 20.34 -3.51 7.53
N GLY A 99 19.41 -2.64 7.15
CA GLY A 99 18.90 -1.56 7.98
C GLY A 99 17.97 -2.08 9.08
N VAL A 100 17.65 -1.21 10.02
CA VAL A 100 16.78 -1.50 11.18
C VAL A 100 15.53 -0.67 11.09
N PRO A 101 14.36 -1.25 10.72
CA PRO A 101 13.09 -0.51 10.70
C PRO A 101 12.66 -0.12 12.10
N ILE A 102 12.17 1.12 12.23
CA ILE A 102 11.46 1.67 13.38
C ILE A 102 10.07 2.04 12.90
N PHE A 103 9.04 1.49 13.51
CA PHE A 103 7.67 1.67 13.07
C PHE A 103 7.03 2.91 13.68
N ILE A 104 6.42 3.71 12.83
CA ILE A 104 5.68 4.92 13.22
C ILE A 104 4.20 4.61 13.11
N ASP A 105 3.48 4.77 14.22
CA ASP A 105 2.05 4.50 14.30
C ASP A 105 1.25 5.31 13.29
N THR A 106 0.02 4.92 13.10
CA THR A 106 -0.94 5.54 12.19
C THR A 106 -1.88 6.50 12.94
N GLU A 107 -2.68 7.25 12.19
CA GLU A 107 -3.72 8.13 12.72
C GLU A 107 -5.10 7.81 12.13
N TYR A 108 -6.17 8.28 12.80
CA TYR A 108 -7.53 7.90 12.44
C TYR A 108 -8.11 8.64 11.23
N ASP A 109 -7.53 9.78 10.82
CA ASP A 109 -8.13 10.63 9.78
C ASP A 109 -7.88 10.09 8.37
N THR A 110 -6.79 9.35 8.15
CA THR A 110 -6.42 8.78 6.85
C THR A 110 -5.96 7.33 6.93
N TRP A 111 -5.77 6.79 8.15
CA TRP A 111 -5.16 5.48 8.42
C TRP A 111 -3.72 5.35 7.93
N ASN A 112 -3.03 6.47 7.75
CA ASN A 112 -1.63 6.52 7.34
C ASN A 112 -0.74 7.00 8.48
N MET A 113 0.57 7.10 8.25
CA MET A 113 1.57 7.52 9.23
C MET A 113 1.14 8.79 9.96
N ASP A 114 1.16 8.76 11.29
CA ASP A 114 0.86 9.91 12.15
C ASP A 114 2.04 10.90 12.17
N PRO A 115 1.88 12.14 11.66
CA PRO A 115 2.93 13.15 11.73
C PRO A 115 3.39 13.46 13.18
N THR A 116 2.46 13.37 14.16
CA THR A 116 2.81 13.58 15.58
C THR A 116 3.71 12.47 16.10
N ALA A 117 3.41 11.21 15.75
CA ALA A 117 4.28 10.08 16.09
C ALA A 117 5.64 10.16 15.39
N LEU A 118 5.68 10.67 14.15
CA LEU A 118 6.93 10.89 13.41
C LEU A 118 7.81 11.94 14.09
N GLU A 119 7.23 13.07 14.55
CA GLU A 119 7.97 14.09 15.31
C GLU A 119 8.56 13.49 16.59
N LYS A 120 7.75 12.70 17.34
CA LYS A 120 8.23 11.97 18.52
C LYS A 120 9.34 10.97 18.20
N ALA A 121 9.29 10.34 17.04
CA ALA A 121 10.36 9.44 16.60
C ALA A 121 11.68 10.18 16.39
N PHE A 122 11.66 11.36 15.78
CA PHE A 122 12.87 12.18 15.62
C PHE A 122 13.42 12.73 16.95
N GLU A 123 12.55 13.02 17.95
CA GLU A 123 13.01 13.34 19.30
C GLU A 123 13.80 12.18 19.94
N LEU A 124 13.39 10.93 19.69
CA LEU A 124 14.00 9.71 20.25
C LEU A 124 15.20 9.20 19.44
N TYR A 125 15.19 9.43 18.13
CA TYR A 125 16.18 8.92 17.16
C TYR A 125 16.61 10.02 16.18
N PRO A 126 17.29 11.08 16.66
CA PRO A 126 17.66 12.24 15.83
C PRO A 126 18.68 11.92 14.73
N GLU A 127 19.33 10.76 14.80
CA GLU A 127 20.28 10.28 13.80
C GLU A 127 19.59 9.76 12.53
N VAL A 128 18.30 9.44 12.56
CA VAL A 128 17.58 8.87 11.40
C VAL A 128 17.53 9.87 10.24
N LYS A 129 17.83 9.38 9.03
CA LYS A 129 17.90 10.20 7.81
C LYS A 129 17.04 9.66 6.67
N LEU A 130 16.20 8.67 6.94
CA LEU A 130 15.29 8.10 5.95
C LEU A 130 13.94 7.75 6.59
N VAL A 131 12.87 8.15 5.91
CA VAL A 131 11.48 7.81 6.23
C VAL A 131 10.85 7.12 5.03
N VAL A 132 10.24 5.96 5.22
CA VAL A 132 9.47 5.23 4.19
C VAL A 132 7.99 5.37 4.52
N VAL A 133 7.26 6.08 3.67
CA VAL A 133 5.84 6.41 3.86
C VAL A 133 5.00 5.65 2.84
N ALA A 134 3.97 4.93 3.30
CA ALA A 134 2.99 4.30 2.44
C ALA A 134 1.68 5.10 2.39
N HIS A 135 0.94 4.98 1.28
CA HIS A 135 -0.41 5.49 1.11
C HIS A 135 -1.40 4.33 1.11
N LEU A 136 -1.90 3.99 2.29
CA LEU A 136 -2.68 2.78 2.55
C LEU A 136 -4.01 2.77 1.78
N TYR A 137 -4.30 1.66 1.10
CA TYR A 137 -5.55 1.39 0.36
C TYR A 137 -5.94 2.43 -0.69
N GLY A 138 -4.95 3.22 -1.16
CA GLY A 138 -5.18 4.26 -2.15
C GLY A 138 -5.59 5.61 -1.56
N THR A 139 -5.45 5.78 -0.26
CA THR A 139 -5.72 7.04 0.45
C THR A 139 -4.41 7.77 0.73
N PRO A 140 -4.20 8.99 0.22
CA PRO A 140 -3.04 9.79 0.57
C PRO A 140 -2.97 10.10 2.06
N GLY A 141 -1.81 9.92 2.67
CA GLY A 141 -1.52 10.41 4.03
C GLY A 141 -1.28 11.92 4.05
N LYS A 142 -1.04 12.48 5.24
CA LYS A 142 -0.72 13.91 5.47
C LYS A 142 0.72 14.20 5.03
N ILE A 143 1.00 13.99 3.74
CA ILE A 143 2.37 13.95 3.20
C ILE A 143 3.09 15.29 3.28
N ASP A 144 2.40 16.42 3.24
CA ASP A 144 3.00 17.75 3.40
C ASP A 144 3.48 18.00 4.84
N GLU A 145 2.74 17.55 5.85
CA GLU A 145 3.16 17.60 7.25
C GLU A 145 4.38 16.69 7.46
N ILE A 146 4.32 15.45 6.95
CA ILE A 146 5.43 14.51 7.02
C ILE A 146 6.67 15.08 6.32
N LYS A 147 6.51 15.65 5.13
CA LYS A 147 7.62 16.27 4.40
C LYS A 147 8.24 17.42 5.17
N LYS A 148 7.43 18.30 5.75
CA LYS A 148 7.91 19.42 6.57
C LYS A 148 8.75 18.93 7.77
N ILE A 149 8.30 17.85 8.43
CA ILE A 149 9.06 17.25 9.54
C ILE A 149 10.38 16.68 9.02
N CYS A 150 10.35 15.89 7.95
CA CYS A 150 11.55 15.31 7.35
C CYS A 150 12.57 16.39 6.92
N ASP A 151 12.11 17.46 6.27
CA ASP A 151 12.95 18.59 5.85
C ASP A 151 13.62 19.28 7.07
N ALA A 152 12.89 19.44 8.18
CA ALA A 152 13.44 20.04 9.40
C ALA A 152 14.55 19.18 10.05
N HIS A 153 14.48 17.85 9.88
CA HIS A 153 15.48 16.91 10.39
C HIS A 153 16.54 16.47 9.35
N GLY A 154 16.44 17.00 8.12
CA GLY A 154 17.33 16.65 7.01
C GLY A 154 17.24 15.16 6.65
N ALA A 155 16.05 14.60 6.70
CA ALA A 155 15.75 13.22 6.34
C ALA A 155 15.12 13.15 4.95
N LYS A 156 15.50 12.14 4.17
CA LYS A 156 14.89 11.80 2.87
C LYS A 156 13.59 11.04 3.06
N ILE A 157 12.74 11.08 2.04
CA ILE A 157 11.49 10.32 1.98
C ILE A 157 11.54 9.33 0.82
N ILE A 158 11.19 8.08 1.11
CA ILE A 158 10.73 7.12 0.10
C ILE A 158 9.22 7.05 0.19
N GLU A 159 8.54 7.32 -0.92
CA GLU A 159 7.09 7.23 -1.01
C GLU A 159 6.69 5.89 -1.64
N ASP A 160 6.03 5.04 -0.84
CA ASP A 160 5.38 3.84 -1.34
C ASP A 160 3.96 4.18 -1.81
N ALA A 161 3.85 4.48 -3.10
CA ALA A 161 2.61 4.77 -3.80
C ALA A 161 2.05 3.52 -4.54
N ALA A 162 2.45 2.31 -4.12
CA ALA A 162 2.03 1.05 -4.76
C ALA A 162 0.51 0.83 -4.76
N GLU A 163 -0.23 1.55 -3.94
CA GLU A 163 -1.69 1.46 -3.82
C GLU A 163 -2.42 2.72 -4.27
N SER A 164 -1.69 3.81 -4.48
CA SER A 164 -2.26 5.14 -4.66
C SER A 164 -2.06 5.73 -6.06
N LEU A 165 -1.74 4.91 -7.07
CA LEU A 165 -1.66 5.37 -8.47
C LEU A 165 -3.00 6.02 -8.87
N GLY A 166 -2.95 7.28 -9.33
CA GLY A 166 -4.13 8.09 -9.66
C GLY A 166 -4.72 8.87 -8.48
N ALA A 167 -4.27 8.63 -7.24
CA ALA A 167 -4.67 9.45 -6.10
C ALA A 167 -3.89 10.78 -6.06
N THR A 168 -4.53 11.84 -5.56
CA THR A 168 -3.89 13.17 -5.44
C THR A 168 -3.99 13.72 -4.02
N TYR A 169 -2.98 14.49 -3.63
CA TYR A 169 -2.98 15.30 -2.41
C TYR A 169 -2.72 16.76 -2.79
N LYS A 170 -3.65 17.66 -2.43
CA LYS A 170 -3.64 19.09 -2.84
C LYS A 170 -3.44 19.27 -4.35
N GLY A 171 -4.09 18.41 -5.14
CA GLY A 171 -4.04 18.42 -6.61
C GLY A 171 -2.73 17.86 -7.21
N VAL A 172 -1.81 17.36 -6.39
CA VAL A 172 -0.56 16.74 -6.82
C VAL A 172 -0.68 15.23 -6.71
N GLN A 173 -0.31 14.51 -7.77
CA GLN A 173 -0.34 13.05 -7.84
C GLN A 173 0.59 12.43 -6.78
N THR A 174 0.15 11.38 -6.09
CA THR A 174 1.04 10.55 -5.25
C THR A 174 2.08 9.82 -6.10
N GLY A 175 3.25 9.55 -5.52
CA GLY A 175 4.39 8.96 -6.23
C GLY A 175 5.42 9.99 -6.71
N ILE A 176 5.34 11.26 -6.24
CA ILE A 176 6.32 12.31 -6.54
C ILE A 176 6.66 13.21 -5.36
N PHE A 177 6.15 12.90 -4.16
CA PHE A 177 6.42 13.69 -2.95
C PHE A 177 7.76 13.35 -2.30
N GLY A 178 8.21 12.10 -2.45
CA GLY A 178 9.49 11.64 -1.90
C GLY A 178 10.68 11.95 -2.80
N ASP A 179 11.88 11.78 -2.25
CA ASP A 179 13.14 11.80 -3.01
C ASP A 179 13.19 10.61 -3.99
N PHE A 180 12.63 9.48 -3.59
CA PHE A 180 12.45 8.27 -4.39
C PHE A 180 11.04 7.74 -4.17
N ASN A 181 10.38 7.30 -5.23
CA ASN A 181 9.00 6.89 -5.15
C ASN A 181 8.80 5.56 -5.88
N ALA A 182 7.86 4.75 -5.42
CA ALA A 182 7.58 3.44 -6.01
C ALA A 182 6.09 3.26 -6.28
N ILE A 183 5.75 2.71 -7.44
CA ILE A 183 4.41 2.24 -7.79
C ILE A 183 4.43 0.76 -8.13
N SER A 184 3.25 0.12 -8.08
CA SER A 184 3.10 -1.32 -8.33
C SER A 184 2.04 -1.59 -9.39
N PHE A 185 2.32 -2.57 -10.23
CA PHE A 185 1.40 -3.14 -11.22
C PHE A 185 1.09 -4.61 -10.93
N ASN A 186 1.15 -5.03 -9.65
CA ASN A 186 0.80 -6.39 -9.27
C ASN A 186 -0.66 -6.72 -9.64
N GLY A 187 -1.01 -8.02 -9.72
CA GLY A 187 -2.28 -8.52 -10.24
C GLY A 187 -3.55 -7.92 -9.63
N ASN A 188 -3.51 -7.47 -8.38
CA ASN A 188 -4.66 -6.91 -7.67
C ASN A 188 -4.68 -5.37 -7.61
N LYS A 189 -3.69 -4.68 -8.21
CA LYS A 189 -3.62 -3.21 -8.19
C LYS A 189 -4.60 -2.58 -9.17
N ILE A 190 -4.85 -1.29 -9.00
CA ILE A 190 -5.82 -0.55 -9.82
C ILE A 190 -5.49 -0.58 -11.32
N ILE A 191 -4.20 -0.61 -11.65
CA ILE A 191 -3.64 -0.91 -12.96
C ILE A 191 -2.69 -2.09 -12.78
N THR A 192 -2.83 -3.11 -13.60
CA THR A 192 -2.05 -4.34 -13.48
C THR A 192 -1.28 -4.70 -14.75
N GLY A 193 -0.10 -5.27 -14.55
CA GLY A 193 0.66 -6.01 -15.55
C GLY A 193 0.73 -7.50 -15.24
N SER A 194 -0.13 -8.04 -14.34
CA SER A 194 0.00 -9.30 -13.60
C SER A 194 1.15 -9.28 -12.58
N SER A 195 2.21 -8.60 -12.87
CA SER A 195 3.39 -8.28 -12.08
C SER A 195 3.87 -6.88 -12.49
N GLY A 196 4.99 -6.41 -11.96
CA GLY A 196 5.59 -5.14 -12.34
C GLY A 196 5.53 -4.07 -11.27
N GLY A 197 6.33 -3.06 -11.45
CA GLY A 197 6.40 -1.85 -10.66
C GLY A 197 7.32 -0.83 -11.33
N MET A 198 7.40 0.37 -10.79
CA MET A 198 8.32 1.40 -11.25
C MET A 198 8.91 2.17 -10.10
N LEU A 199 10.18 2.53 -10.23
CA LEU A 199 10.78 3.60 -9.45
C LEU A 199 10.60 4.92 -10.20
N LEU A 200 10.21 5.96 -9.47
CA LEU A 200 9.99 7.30 -9.99
C LEU A 200 10.94 8.28 -9.29
N THR A 201 11.58 9.14 -10.06
CA THR A 201 12.55 10.13 -9.57
C THR A 201 12.65 11.32 -10.51
N ASP A 202 13.15 12.43 -9.99
CA ASP A 202 13.48 13.62 -10.79
C ASP A 202 14.98 13.70 -11.16
N SER A 203 15.78 12.72 -10.74
CA SER A 203 17.21 12.61 -11.01
C SER A 203 17.50 11.63 -12.14
N LEU A 204 18.10 12.12 -13.23
CA LEU A 204 18.56 11.27 -14.33
C LEU A 204 19.68 10.31 -13.88
N GLU A 205 20.56 10.78 -13.00
CA GLU A 205 21.64 9.97 -12.44
C GLU A 205 21.09 8.76 -11.70
N ASP A 206 20.11 8.97 -10.80
CA ASP A 206 19.47 7.91 -10.04
C ASP A 206 18.71 6.94 -10.94
N ALA A 207 17.96 7.47 -11.93
CA ALA A 207 17.25 6.62 -12.88
C ALA A 207 18.21 5.72 -13.68
N ASN A 208 19.33 6.25 -14.14
CA ASN A 208 20.35 5.49 -14.87
C ASN A 208 21.03 4.46 -13.94
N LYS A 209 21.27 4.82 -12.69
CA LYS A 209 21.84 3.91 -11.69
C LYS A 209 20.91 2.74 -11.42
N VAL A 210 19.62 2.97 -11.28
CA VAL A 210 18.62 1.91 -11.12
C VAL A 210 18.50 1.03 -12.36
N ARG A 211 18.55 1.62 -13.57
CA ARG A 211 18.60 0.82 -14.82
C ARG A 211 19.80 -0.12 -14.84
N LYS A 212 20.98 0.38 -14.46
CA LYS A 212 22.21 -0.42 -14.34
C LYS A 212 22.03 -1.54 -13.30
N TRP A 213 21.64 -1.20 -12.08
CA TRP A 213 21.45 -2.18 -11.01
C TRP A 213 20.39 -3.25 -11.36
N SER A 214 19.31 -2.87 -12.02
CA SER A 214 18.24 -3.80 -12.41
C SER A 214 18.62 -4.79 -13.51
N THR A 215 19.78 -4.59 -14.15
CA THR A 215 20.34 -5.44 -15.22
C THR A 215 21.72 -5.99 -14.84
N GLN A 216 21.87 -6.47 -13.60
CA GLN A 216 23.08 -7.09 -13.04
C GLN A 216 24.27 -6.14 -12.87
N SER A 217 24.09 -4.82 -12.87
CA SER A 217 25.19 -3.82 -12.82
C SER A 217 26.27 -4.05 -13.86
N ARG A 218 25.86 -4.43 -15.05
CA ARG A 218 26.79 -4.68 -16.15
C ARG A 218 27.44 -3.38 -16.61
N GLU A 219 28.79 -3.41 -16.77
CA GLU A 219 29.57 -2.33 -17.34
C GLU A 219 29.53 -2.32 -18.88
N ASP A 220 29.80 -1.15 -19.47
CA ASP A 220 30.00 -1.02 -20.91
C ASP A 220 31.42 -1.48 -21.28
N ALA A 221 31.58 -2.79 -21.47
CA ALA A 221 32.84 -3.43 -21.78
C ALA A 221 32.64 -4.51 -22.86
N PRO A 222 33.69 -4.91 -23.62
CA PRO A 222 33.59 -6.01 -24.61
C PRO A 222 33.26 -7.37 -24.04
N TRP A 223 33.37 -7.54 -22.73
CA TRP A 223 33.01 -8.74 -21.97
C TRP A 223 32.06 -8.38 -20.84
N TYR A 224 31.46 -9.37 -20.16
CA TYR A 224 30.66 -9.15 -18.96
C TYR A 224 31.57 -8.74 -17.80
N GLN A 225 31.54 -7.47 -17.44
CA GLN A 225 32.24 -6.89 -16.30
C GLN A 225 31.24 -6.30 -15.33
N HIS A 226 31.48 -6.49 -14.04
CA HIS A 226 30.64 -6.04 -12.96
C HIS A 226 31.52 -5.44 -11.85
N GLU A 227 31.36 -4.15 -11.56
CA GLU A 227 32.12 -3.45 -10.53
C GLU A 227 31.33 -3.27 -9.23
N GLU A 228 30.02 -3.53 -9.30
CA GLU A 228 29.13 -3.48 -8.14
C GLU A 228 28.04 -4.55 -8.26
N ILE A 229 27.39 -4.87 -7.11
CA ILE A 229 26.30 -5.84 -7.07
C ILE A 229 25.06 -5.26 -7.77
N GLY A 230 24.52 -6.02 -8.69
CA GLY A 230 23.27 -5.75 -9.38
C GLY A 230 22.25 -6.86 -9.20
N TYR A 231 21.09 -6.70 -9.84
CA TYR A 231 19.92 -7.55 -9.68
C TYR A 231 19.31 -7.87 -11.04
N ASN A 232 18.47 -8.89 -11.09
CA ASN A 232 17.62 -9.17 -12.24
C ASN A 232 16.22 -8.61 -11.96
N TYR A 233 16.09 -7.29 -11.99
CA TYR A 233 14.87 -6.57 -11.60
C TYR A 233 14.22 -5.80 -12.75
N ARG A 234 14.75 -5.87 -13.96
CA ARG A 234 14.14 -5.17 -15.09
C ARG A 234 12.80 -5.80 -15.48
N MET A 235 11.80 -4.98 -15.78
CA MET A 235 10.48 -5.46 -16.25
C MET A 235 10.61 -6.13 -17.61
N SER A 236 9.83 -7.19 -17.88
CA SER A 236 9.74 -7.76 -19.22
C SER A 236 8.86 -6.92 -20.12
N ASN A 237 9.18 -6.90 -21.42
CA ASN A 237 8.42 -6.19 -22.43
C ASN A 237 6.98 -6.70 -22.60
N VAL A 238 6.73 -7.97 -22.26
CA VAL A 238 5.39 -8.59 -22.25
C VAL A 238 4.54 -7.99 -21.12
N ILE A 239 5.08 -7.95 -19.90
CA ILE A 239 4.42 -7.33 -18.74
C ILE A 239 4.16 -5.85 -19.02
N ALA A 240 5.16 -5.14 -19.58
CA ALA A 240 5.03 -3.76 -19.98
C ALA A 240 3.91 -3.55 -21.01
N GLY A 241 3.72 -4.48 -21.95
CA GLY A 241 2.60 -4.45 -22.89
C GLY A 241 1.24 -4.53 -22.22
N VAL A 242 1.09 -5.37 -21.19
CA VAL A 242 -0.15 -5.42 -20.39
C VAL A 242 -0.38 -4.10 -19.68
N VAL A 243 0.64 -3.55 -18.98
CA VAL A 243 0.53 -2.24 -18.31
C VAL A 243 0.17 -1.14 -19.30
N ARG A 244 0.80 -1.12 -20.49
CA ARG A 244 0.52 -0.14 -21.55
C ARG A 244 -0.94 -0.16 -21.98
N GLY A 245 -1.54 -1.34 -22.10
CA GLY A 245 -2.96 -1.50 -22.41
C GLY A 245 -3.90 -1.07 -21.30
N GLN A 246 -3.45 -1.18 -20.05
CA GLN A 246 -4.25 -0.83 -18.85
C GLN A 246 -4.25 0.66 -18.52
N LEU A 247 -3.12 1.36 -18.69
CA LEU A 247 -2.95 2.76 -18.26
C LEU A 247 -4.04 3.73 -18.76
N PRO A 248 -4.56 3.63 -20.00
CA PRO A 248 -5.63 4.51 -20.48
C PRO A 248 -6.93 4.42 -19.68
N TYR A 249 -7.16 3.33 -18.95
CA TYR A 249 -8.39 3.06 -18.19
C TYR A 249 -8.29 3.46 -16.70
N LEU A 250 -7.21 4.09 -16.28
CA LEU A 250 -7.00 4.43 -14.86
C LEU A 250 -8.13 5.29 -14.31
N GLU A 251 -8.55 6.34 -15.01
CA GLU A 251 -9.63 7.25 -14.56
C GLU A 251 -10.98 6.53 -14.47
N GLU A 252 -11.24 5.62 -15.42
CA GLU A 252 -12.44 4.78 -15.39
C GLU A 252 -12.43 3.87 -14.16
N HIS A 253 -11.29 3.22 -13.88
CA HIS A 253 -11.14 2.37 -12.70
C HIS A 253 -11.34 3.16 -11.39
N ILE A 254 -10.76 4.36 -11.29
CA ILE A 254 -10.95 5.25 -10.13
C ILE A 254 -12.44 5.60 -9.96
N ALA A 255 -13.11 5.97 -11.03
CA ALA A 255 -14.53 6.31 -10.98
C ALA A 255 -15.39 5.12 -10.51
N GLN A 256 -15.12 3.92 -11.02
CA GLN A 256 -15.80 2.68 -10.61
C GLN A 256 -15.53 2.37 -9.12
N LYS A 257 -14.28 2.46 -8.67
CA LYS A 257 -13.90 2.25 -7.26
C LYS A 257 -14.56 3.27 -6.33
N LYS A 258 -14.59 4.54 -6.73
CA LYS A 258 -15.30 5.61 -6.00
C LYS A 258 -16.80 5.32 -5.88
N ALA A 259 -17.42 4.87 -6.95
CA ALA A 259 -18.85 4.50 -6.94
C ALA A 259 -19.11 3.33 -5.96
N ILE A 260 -18.24 2.31 -5.94
CA ILE A 260 -18.31 1.20 -4.99
C ILE A 260 -18.21 1.71 -3.55
N TYR A 261 -17.22 2.57 -3.26
CA TYR A 261 -17.03 3.15 -1.93
C TYR A 261 -18.26 3.95 -1.47
N MET A 262 -18.78 4.83 -2.34
CA MET A 262 -19.94 5.67 -2.02
C MET A 262 -21.20 4.84 -1.78
N ARG A 263 -21.40 3.74 -2.53
CA ARG A 263 -22.53 2.83 -2.34
C ARG A 263 -22.45 2.10 -1.00
N TYR A 264 -21.26 1.68 -0.56
CA TYR A 264 -21.07 1.14 0.79
C TYR A 264 -21.32 2.21 1.87
N LYS A 265 -20.77 3.43 1.71
CA LYS A 265 -20.97 4.55 2.63
C LYS A 265 -22.46 4.84 2.84
N GLU A 266 -23.25 4.86 1.78
CA GLU A 266 -24.70 5.02 1.87
C GLU A 266 -25.41 3.79 2.46
N GLY A 267 -25.00 2.58 2.04
CA GLY A 267 -25.62 1.33 2.49
C GLY A 267 -25.42 1.03 3.98
N PHE A 268 -24.42 1.62 4.61
CA PHE A 268 -24.08 1.42 6.02
C PHE A 268 -24.33 2.64 6.91
N LYS A 269 -24.91 3.71 6.40
CA LYS A 269 -25.07 5.00 7.11
C LYS A 269 -25.76 4.93 8.47
N ASP A 270 -26.62 3.92 8.66
CA ASP A 270 -27.39 3.68 9.90
C ASP A 270 -26.82 2.54 10.75
N LEU A 271 -25.73 1.93 10.34
CA LEU A 271 -25.00 0.92 11.12
C LEU A 271 -23.92 1.57 11.99
N PRO A 272 -23.53 0.91 13.11
CA PRO A 272 -22.43 1.37 13.95
C PRO A 272 -21.06 1.05 13.31
N VAL A 273 -20.84 1.57 12.10
CA VAL A 273 -19.58 1.41 11.37
C VAL A 273 -19.18 2.72 10.70
N LYS A 274 -17.90 2.86 10.36
CA LYS A 274 -17.39 3.96 9.55
C LYS A 274 -16.56 3.38 8.41
N MET A 275 -16.70 3.96 7.21
CA MET A 275 -15.81 3.65 6.09
C MET A 275 -14.41 4.21 6.34
N ASN A 276 -13.39 3.62 5.68
CA ASN A 276 -12.04 4.16 5.72
C ASN A 276 -12.05 5.66 5.34
N PRO A 277 -11.47 6.50 6.20
CA PRO A 277 -11.52 7.95 6.04
C PRO A 277 -10.50 8.43 5.00
N TYR A 278 -10.67 9.68 4.58
CA TYR A 278 -9.69 10.43 3.79
C TYR A 278 -9.89 11.93 4.05
N ASP A 279 -8.88 12.72 3.80
CA ASP A 279 -8.98 14.19 3.90
C ASP A 279 -9.81 14.73 2.73
N GLU A 280 -11.13 14.87 2.92
CA GLU A 280 -12.07 15.31 1.89
C GLU A 280 -11.74 16.71 1.31
N LYS A 281 -10.93 17.50 2.02
CA LYS A 281 -10.53 18.84 1.60
C LYS A 281 -9.30 18.85 0.70
N ASN A 282 -8.31 18.00 1.02
CA ASN A 282 -7.00 18.08 0.42
C ASN A 282 -6.64 16.85 -0.42
N SER A 283 -7.39 15.73 -0.32
CA SER A 283 -7.05 14.52 -1.05
C SER A 283 -8.19 13.99 -1.91
N GLU A 284 -7.81 13.37 -3.02
CA GLU A 284 -8.67 12.56 -3.87
C GLU A 284 -8.09 11.16 -3.94
N PRO A 285 -8.58 10.21 -3.12
CA PRO A 285 -8.15 8.82 -3.17
C PRO A 285 -8.48 8.16 -4.50
N ASN A 286 -7.73 7.12 -4.87
CA ASN A 286 -8.12 6.25 -5.98
C ASN A 286 -9.13 5.17 -5.55
N PHE A 287 -9.46 5.10 -4.25
CA PHE A 287 -10.40 4.14 -3.66
C PHE A 287 -10.09 2.67 -3.97
N TRP A 288 -8.82 2.32 -4.10
CA TRP A 288 -8.41 0.96 -4.48
C TRP A 288 -9.16 -0.11 -3.71
N LEU A 289 -9.24 -0.01 -2.39
CA LEU A 289 -10.08 -0.85 -1.54
C LEU A 289 -11.01 -0.02 -0.67
N SER A 290 -12.27 -0.43 -0.62
CA SER A 290 -13.24 0.03 0.37
C SER A 290 -13.03 -0.77 1.65
N CYS A 291 -12.85 -0.08 2.77
CA CYS A 291 -12.68 -0.68 4.08
C CYS A 291 -13.67 -0.08 5.06
N MET A 292 -13.97 -0.80 6.15
CA MET A 292 -14.78 -0.27 7.23
C MET A 292 -14.21 -0.64 8.59
N ILE A 293 -14.54 0.16 9.60
CA ILE A 293 -14.25 -0.11 11.01
C ILE A 293 -15.57 -0.16 11.79
N ILE A 294 -15.72 -1.14 12.67
CA ILE A 294 -16.89 -1.32 13.53
C ILE A 294 -16.73 -0.45 14.79
N ASP A 295 -17.78 0.22 15.25
CA ASP A 295 -17.77 0.94 16.52
C ASP A 295 -17.43 -0.03 17.68
N GLU A 296 -16.58 0.41 18.62
CA GLU A 296 -16.13 -0.43 19.74
C GLU A 296 -17.31 -1.03 20.53
N LYS A 297 -18.40 -0.28 20.69
CA LYS A 297 -19.59 -0.73 21.44
C LYS A 297 -20.41 -1.79 20.70
N ALA A 298 -20.27 -1.87 19.39
CA ALA A 298 -20.94 -2.85 18.53
C ALA A 298 -20.09 -4.10 18.28
N MET A 299 -18.86 -4.15 18.83
CA MET A 299 -18.00 -5.32 18.72
C MET A 299 -18.45 -6.43 19.65
N CYS A 300 -18.59 -7.66 19.14
CA CYS A 300 -18.58 -8.85 19.95
C CYS A 300 -17.15 -9.24 20.32
N ARG A 301 -16.99 -10.14 21.30
CA ARG A 301 -15.67 -10.59 21.73
C ARG A 301 -14.97 -11.36 20.60
N GLN A 302 -13.80 -10.85 20.21
CA GLN A 302 -12.91 -11.44 19.21
C GLN A 302 -11.49 -11.57 19.77
N VAL A 303 -10.80 -12.67 19.41
CA VAL A 303 -9.37 -12.86 19.67
C VAL A 303 -8.71 -13.21 18.35
N ARG A 304 -7.70 -12.44 17.96
CA ARG A 304 -6.84 -12.71 16.80
C ARG A 304 -5.46 -13.13 17.30
N GLY A 305 -5.17 -14.43 17.18
CA GLY A 305 -3.87 -15.00 17.42
C GLY A 305 -2.91 -14.80 16.26
N GLU A 306 -1.80 -15.54 16.25
CA GLU A 306 -0.84 -15.48 15.14
C GLU A 306 -1.34 -16.18 13.87
N GLN A 307 -2.12 -17.26 14.01
CA GLN A 307 -2.57 -18.11 12.89
C GLN A 307 -4.08 -18.39 12.91
N GLU A 308 -4.79 -17.94 13.94
CA GLU A 308 -6.23 -18.18 14.10
C GLU A 308 -6.96 -16.92 14.56
N ALA A 309 -8.25 -16.86 14.26
CA ALA A 309 -9.15 -15.86 14.81
C ALA A 309 -10.39 -16.57 15.35
N LEU A 310 -10.76 -16.24 16.60
CA LEU A 310 -11.91 -16.80 17.29
C LEU A 310 -12.82 -15.66 17.72
N TYR A 311 -14.13 -15.92 17.78
CA TYR A 311 -15.09 -14.96 18.29
C TYR A 311 -16.26 -15.66 19.01
N VAL A 312 -16.98 -14.89 19.79
CA VAL A 312 -18.21 -15.34 20.46
C VAL A 312 -19.35 -14.46 19.95
N SER A 313 -20.29 -15.06 19.22
CA SER A 313 -21.44 -14.31 18.71
C SER A 313 -22.29 -13.76 19.85
N GLU A 314 -22.68 -12.50 19.76
CA GLU A 314 -23.54 -11.80 20.72
C GLU A 314 -24.68 -11.10 19.94
N PRO A 315 -25.95 -11.20 20.38
CA PRO A 315 -27.07 -10.54 19.71
C PRO A 315 -26.85 -9.03 19.58
N GLY A 316 -27.02 -8.49 18.37
CA GLY A 316 -26.84 -7.05 18.06
C GLY A 316 -25.41 -6.56 18.04
N LYS A 317 -24.43 -7.48 18.08
CA LYS A 317 -23.01 -7.18 17.95
C LYS A 317 -22.35 -8.14 16.95
N THR A 318 -21.26 -7.70 16.37
CA THR A 318 -20.47 -8.50 15.43
C THR A 318 -18.98 -8.17 15.52
N CYS A 319 -18.16 -8.84 14.73
CA CYS A 319 -16.75 -8.52 14.57
C CYS A 319 -16.26 -8.78 13.13
N PRO A 320 -15.10 -8.26 12.74
CA PRO A 320 -14.54 -8.49 11.41
C PRO A 320 -14.43 -9.97 11.03
N THR A 321 -14.06 -10.85 11.97
CA THR A 321 -13.95 -12.30 11.72
C THR A 321 -15.30 -12.90 11.34
N GLU A 322 -16.36 -12.61 12.10
CA GLU A 322 -17.73 -13.09 11.82
C GLU A 322 -18.24 -12.61 10.44
N ILE A 323 -18.05 -11.32 10.15
CA ILE A 323 -18.47 -10.75 8.86
C ILE A 323 -17.69 -11.39 7.69
N LEU A 324 -16.39 -11.60 7.84
CA LEU A 324 -15.56 -12.23 6.80
C LEU A 324 -15.96 -13.69 6.55
N GLU A 325 -16.24 -14.46 7.60
CA GLU A 325 -16.74 -15.82 7.47
C GLU A 325 -18.12 -15.86 6.79
N LYS A 326 -18.98 -14.92 7.15
CA LYS A 326 -20.30 -14.80 6.53
C LYS A 326 -20.20 -14.45 5.04
N LEU A 327 -19.38 -13.47 4.67
CA LEU A 327 -19.10 -13.15 3.27
C LEU A 327 -18.58 -14.36 2.50
N ALA A 328 -17.60 -15.08 3.06
CA ALA A 328 -17.04 -16.29 2.46
C ALA A 328 -18.10 -17.38 2.25
N SER A 329 -19.04 -17.55 3.18
CA SER A 329 -20.15 -18.51 3.05
C SER A 329 -21.06 -18.19 1.85
N TYR A 330 -21.16 -16.92 1.47
CA TYR A 330 -21.89 -16.45 0.27
C TYR A 330 -21.03 -16.37 -1.00
N ASN A 331 -19.76 -16.81 -0.97
CA ASN A 331 -18.81 -16.74 -2.09
C ASN A 331 -18.35 -15.30 -2.41
N ALA A 332 -18.26 -14.45 -1.41
CA ALA A 332 -17.70 -13.11 -1.51
C ALA A 332 -16.42 -12.98 -0.69
N GLU A 333 -15.40 -12.31 -1.24
CA GLU A 333 -14.09 -12.17 -0.61
C GLU A 333 -13.94 -10.82 0.08
N GLY A 334 -13.95 -10.83 1.41
CA GLY A 334 -13.38 -9.76 2.22
C GLY A 334 -12.00 -10.16 2.75
N ARG A 335 -11.29 -9.23 3.37
CA ARG A 335 -10.00 -9.47 4.02
C ARG A 335 -9.93 -8.72 5.36
N PRO A 336 -9.18 -9.20 6.35
CA PRO A 336 -8.81 -8.36 7.49
C PRO A 336 -8.09 -7.10 7.00
N ILE A 337 -8.20 -6.00 7.73
CA ILE A 337 -7.22 -4.91 7.62
C ILE A 337 -5.83 -5.50 7.82
N TRP A 338 -4.82 -4.97 7.19
CA TRP A 338 -3.45 -5.46 7.35
C TRP A 338 -3.01 -5.35 8.80
N LYS A 339 -2.41 -6.44 9.28
CA LYS A 339 -1.82 -6.50 10.61
C LYS A 339 -0.63 -5.55 10.65
N PRO A 340 -0.59 -4.58 11.58
CA PRO A 340 0.52 -3.64 11.72
C PRO A 340 1.89 -4.32 11.76
N MET A 341 2.89 -3.66 11.21
CA MET A 341 4.24 -4.22 11.08
C MET A 341 4.88 -4.51 12.44
N HIS A 342 4.71 -3.64 13.43
CA HIS A 342 5.24 -3.88 14.78
C HIS A 342 4.63 -5.12 15.46
N MET A 343 3.48 -5.60 15.01
CA MET A 343 2.83 -6.84 15.49
C MET A 343 3.26 -8.10 14.71
N GLN A 344 3.96 -7.94 13.57
CA GLN A 344 4.43 -9.09 12.79
C GLN A 344 5.50 -9.87 13.55
N PRO A 345 5.47 -11.23 13.53
CA PRO A 345 6.44 -12.04 14.24
C PRO A 345 7.90 -11.68 13.95
N ILE A 346 8.21 -11.35 12.69
CA ILE A 346 9.58 -10.98 12.26
C ILE A 346 10.02 -9.61 12.78
N TYR A 347 9.09 -8.71 13.13
CA TYR A 347 9.36 -7.33 13.53
C TYR A 347 8.98 -7.02 14.98
N ARG A 348 8.48 -7.99 15.74
CA ARG A 348 8.01 -7.76 17.13
C ARG A 348 9.08 -7.23 18.07
N MET A 349 10.36 -7.32 17.69
CA MET A 349 11.48 -6.81 18.47
C MET A 349 11.93 -5.40 18.06
N ASN A 350 11.39 -4.87 16.96
CA ASN A 350 11.72 -3.54 16.48
C ASN A 350 11.01 -2.47 17.32
N ALA A 351 11.59 -1.28 17.35
CA ALA A 351 11.00 -0.13 18.01
C ALA A 351 9.68 0.27 17.32
N PHE A 352 8.71 0.72 18.12
CA PHE A 352 7.42 1.22 17.68
C PHE A 352 7.11 2.52 18.40
N ILE A 353 6.76 3.56 17.68
CA ILE A 353 6.59 4.92 18.19
C ILE A 353 5.15 5.37 17.94
N THR A 354 4.48 5.76 19.02
CA THR A 354 3.15 6.34 19.02
C THR A 354 3.23 7.87 19.18
N ARG A 355 2.12 8.56 19.09
CA ARG A 355 2.03 10.00 19.34
C ARG A 355 2.47 10.41 20.76
N GLU A 356 2.47 9.50 21.72
CA GLU A 356 2.97 9.74 23.09
C GLU A 356 4.42 9.28 23.29
N GLY A 357 5.08 8.76 22.25
CA GLY A 357 6.46 8.30 22.26
C GLY A 357 6.59 6.80 22.11
N ASN A 358 7.57 6.19 22.81
CA ASN A 358 7.88 4.78 22.63
C ASN A 358 6.72 3.87 23.09
N GLY A 359 6.16 3.11 22.14
CA GLY A 359 5.10 2.12 22.38
C GLY A 359 5.57 0.80 22.99
N ARG A 360 6.89 0.62 23.20
CA ARG A 360 7.48 -0.58 23.81
C ARG A 360 8.27 -0.23 25.06
N ALA A 361 8.25 -1.12 26.05
CA ALA A 361 9.13 -1.04 27.20
C ALA A 361 10.59 -1.33 26.82
N LYS A 362 11.55 -1.00 27.72
CA LYS A 362 12.98 -1.33 27.54
C LYS A 362 13.24 -2.84 27.31
N THR A 363 12.34 -3.70 27.77
CA THR A 363 12.38 -5.15 27.61
C THR A 363 11.68 -5.63 26.33
N ASN A 364 11.30 -4.73 25.42
CA ASN A 364 10.44 -4.97 24.26
C ASN A 364 9.04 -5.49 24.62
N ALA A 365 8.63 -5.43 25.87
CA ALA A 365 7.24 -5.67 26.24
C ALA A 365 6.34 -4.62 25.57
N TYR A 366 5.21 -5.08 25.04
CA TYR A 366 4.27 -4.25 24.31
C TYR A 366 3.41 -3.45 25.30
N ILE A 367 3.76 -2.20 25.55
CA ILE A 367 3.10 -1.35 26.55
C ILE A 367 1.93 -0.54 25.97
N ALA A 368 1.93 -0.25 24.67
CA ALA A 368 0.86 0.50 24.03
C ALA A 368 -0.39 -0.35 23.78
N GLY A 369 -0.27 -1.69 23.78
CA GLY A 369 -1.37 -2.61 23.51
C GLY A 369 -2.52 -2.49 24.52
N GLY A 370 -3.68 -2.04 24.06
CA GLY A 370 -4.87 -1.82 24.89
C GLY A 370 -4.80 -0.61 25.83
N ALA A 371 -3.68 0.11 25.88
CA ALA A 371 -3.56 1.38 26.60
C ALA A 371 -4.33 2.50 25.88
N LYS A 372 -4.82 3.48 26.64
CA LYS A 372 -5.44 4.69 26.11
C LYS A 372 -4.52 5.88 26.30
N GLY A 373 -4.44 6.73 25.29
CA GLY A 373 -3.72 7.98 25.32
C GLY A 373 -4.43 9.06 26.17
N ILE A 374 -3.82 10.22 26.26
CA ILE A 374 -4.34 11.37 27.03
C ILE A 374 -5.71 11.82 26.46
N ASP A 375 -5.93 11.65 25.17
CA ASP A 375 -7.19 11.96 24.48
C ASP A 375 -8.30 10.91 24.68
N GLY A 376 -8.00 9.82 25.40
CA GLY A 376 -8.93 8.72 25.66
C GLY A 376 -9.07 7.71 24.51
N ASN A 377 -8.39 7.94 23.36
CA ASN A 377 -8.33 7.01 22.25
C ASN A 377 -7.28 5.92 22.51
N PRO A 378 -7.37 4.75 21.81
CA PRO A 378 -6.31 3.76 21.85
C PRO A 378 -4.95 4.39 21.51
N LEU A 379 -3.95 4.08 22.33
CA LEU A 379 -2.59 4.59 22.12
C LEU A 379 -1.94 3.96 20.88
N ASP A 380 -2.26 2.71 20.61
CA ASP A 380 -1.88 2.00 19.39
C ASP A 380 -3.06 2.03 18.43
N VAL A 381 -3.04 3.01 17.53
CA VAL A 381 -4.11 3.25 16.57
C VAL A 381 -4.14 2.16 15.50
N GLY A 382 -2.97 1.74 15.02
CA GLY A 382 -2.87 0.68 14.01
C GLY A 382 -3.46 -0.64 14.51
N MET A 383 -3.17 -1.05 15.74
CA MET A 383 -3.76 -2.24 16.35
C MET A 383 -5.28 -2.13 16.49
N ASP A 384 -5.79 -0.96 16.91
CA ASP A 384 -7.23 -0.75 17.05
C ASP A 384 -7.96 -0.86 15.70
N ILE A 385 -7.43 -0.22 14.66
CA ILE A 385 -7.98 -0.31 13.30
C ILE A 385 -7.93 -1.76 12.80
N PHE A 386 -6.80 -2.46 12.99
CA PHE A 386 -6.68 -3.89 12.64
C PHE A 386 -7.70 -4.74 13.38
N HIS A 387 -7.91 -4.49 14.67
CA HIS A 387 -8.82 -5.29 15.50
C HIS A 387 -10.29 -5.13 15.08
N ARG A 388 -10.71 -3.91 14.73
CA ARG A 388 -12.11 -3.57 14.43
C ARG A 388 -12.43 -3.46 12.94
N GLY A 389 -11.42 -3.51 12.07
CA GLY A 389 -11.58 -3.21 10.65
C GLY A 389 -11.52 -4.43 9.74
N LEU A 390 -12.10 -4.26 8.54
CA LEU A 390 -12.03 -5.21 7.43
C LEU A 390 -12.11 -4.50 6.08
N CYS A 391 -11.52 -5.15 5.07
CA CYS A 391 -11.63 -4.76 3.66
C CYS A 391 -12.83 -5.45 3.03
N LEU A 392 -13.60 -4.69 2.27
CA LEU A 392 -14.83 -5.13 1.61
C LEU A 392 -14.56 -5.50 0.14
N PRO A 393 -15.36 -6.38 -0.47
CA PRO A 393 -15.30 -6.62 -1.91
C PRO A 393 -15.33 -5.29 -2.69
N SER A 394 -14.29 -5.07 -3.49
CA SER A 394 -14.08 -3.79 -4.20
C SER A 394 -13.73 -4.01 -5.67
N ASP A 395 -14.14 -5.14 -6.24
CA ASP A 395 -13.84 -5.52 -7.63
C ASP A 395 -14.62 -4.65 -8.62
N ASN A 396 -13.95 -4.11 -9.63
CA ASN A 396 -14.56 -3.26 -10.66
C ASN A 396 -15.64 -3.99 -11.48
N LYS A 397 -15.60 -5.34 -11.53
CA LYS A 397 -16.58 -6.16 -12.25
C LYS A 397 -17.82 -6.48 -11.43
N MET A 398 -17.83 -6.09 -10.15
CA MET A 398 -19.00 -6.28 -9.28
C MET A 398 -20.16 -5.40 -9.73
N THR A 399 -21.35 -6.02 -9.94
CA THR A 399 -22.55 -5.26 -10.30
C THR A 399 -23.15 -4.56 -9.09
N ALA A 400 -23.99 -3.56 -9.35
CA ALA A 400 -24.71 -2.84 -8.30
C ALA A 400 -25.58 -3.78 -7.45
N GLU A 401 -26.28 -4.74 -8.09
CA GLU A 401 -27.13 -5.73 -7.42
C GLU A 401 -26.31 -6.69 -6.56
N GLN A 402 -25.11 -7.08 -7.03
CA GLN A 402 -24.19 -7.89 -6.24
C GLN A 402 -23.72 -7.13 -4.99
N GLN A 403 -23.38 -5.84 -5.15
CA GLN A 403 -22.97 -5.00 -4.04
C GLN A 403 -24.11 -4.78 -3.03
N ASP A 404 -25.36 -4.55 -3.48
CA ASP A 404 -26.51 -4.42 -2.59
C ASP A 404 -26.70 -5.70 -1.75
N ARG A 405 -26.56 -6.86 -2.36
CA ARG A 405 -26.62 -8.13 -1.63
C ARG A 405 -25.48 -8.28 -0.62
N ILE A 406 -24.28 -7.82 -0.92
CA ILE A 406 -23.15 -7.77 0.04
C ILE A 406 -23.50 -6.85 1.22
N ILE A 407 -24.08 -5.68 0.93
CA ILE A 407 -24.56 -4.77 1.97
C ILE A 407 -25.59 -5.45 2.87
N GLU A 408 -26.58 -6.15 2.31
CA GLU A 408 -27.59 -6.91 3.07
C GLU A 408 -26.97 -8.03 3.93
N ILE A 409 -25.99 -8.78 3.36
CA ILE A 409 -25.25 -9.83 4.11
C ILE A 409 -24.56 -9.22 5.34
N ILE A 410 -23.85 -8.09 5.16
CA ILE A 410 -23.16 -7.42 6.26
C ILE A 410 -24.15 -6.86 7.27
N ARG A 411 -25.22 -6.19 6.82
CA ARG A 411 -26.27 -5.68 7.71
C ARG A 411 -26.91 -6.77 8.57
N SER A 412 -27.00 -7.99 8.06
CA SER A 412 -27.55 -9.13 8.82
C SER A 412 -26.62 -9.68 9.90
N CYS A 413 -25.41 -9.10 10.08
CA CYS A 413 -24.50 -9.40 11.17
C CYS A 413 -24.74 -8.50 12.42
N PHE A 414 -25.45 -7.39 12.24
CA PHE A 414 -25.83 -6.45 13.30
C PHE A 414 -27.30 -6.67 13.74
#